data_76545c87b8400fc427a6ac9dbe75f724
#
_entry.id   76545c87b8400fc427a6ac9dbe75f724
#
_cell.length_a   1.000
_cell.length_b   1.000
_cell.length_c   1.000
_cell.angle_alpha   90.00
_cell.angle_beta   90.00
_cell.angle_gamma   90.00
#
_symmetry.space_group_name_H-M   'P 1'
#
loop_
_entity.id
_entity.type
_entity.pdbx_description
1 polymer ?
#
loop_
_entity_poly.entity_id
_entity_poly.type
_entity_poly.pdbx_seq_one_letter_code
_entity_poly.pdbx_strand_id
1 'polypeptide(L)'
;DIVDQAAEKLNLPVSIVDENEETAKELKNNYSRMQFPLGRQKSTEVQDKIFEAQKNIINFMAEKESCIIVGRCGDFILSEMENTMHIYIYAPYNIRLQHCTDELGLSVDEGKRMIKKVDEAREAYHLQYAGFKPDDYNHKDLMINSSLLGVDGTAEYLATLIKKKFCL
;
A
#
# COMPACT_ATOMS: atom_id res chain seq x y z
N ASP A 1 0.35 -2.38 14.48
CA ASP A 1 0.43 -1.90 13.09
C ASP A 1 1.91 -1.60 12.76
N ILE A 2 2.29 -1.76 11.49
CA ILE A 2 3.70 -1.54 11.04
C ILE A 2 4.12 -0.09 11.26
N VAL A 3 3.19 0.85 11.08
CA VAL A 3 3.41 2.29 11.27
C VAL A 3 3.75 2.62 12.71
N ASP A 4 2.94 2.14 13.64
CA ASP A 4 3.14 2.38 15.07
C ASP A 4 4.48 1.80 15.54
N GLN A 5 4.81 0.58 15.08
CA GLN A 5 6.08 -0.06 15.41
C GLN A 5 7.28 0.68 14.81
N ALA A 6 7.16 1.21 13.59
CA ALA A 6 8.21 2.01 12.96
C ALA A 6 8.39 3.34 13.68
N ALA A 7 7.29 4.01 14.04
CA ALA A 7 7.30 5.26 14.81
C ALA A 7 7.97 5.07 16.18
N GLU A 8 7.60 4.03 16.92
CA GLU A 8 8.19 3.68 18.21
C GLU A 8 9.69 3.38 18.06
N LYS A 9 10.07 2.54 17.10
CA LYS A 9 11.46 2.15 16.87
C LYS A 9 12.37 3.31 16.50
N LEU A 10 11.83 4.31 15.78
CA LEU A 10 12.57 5.49 15.34
C LEU A 10 12.44 6.67 16.31
N ASN A 11 11.62 6.55 17.35
CA ASN A 11 11.27 7.64 18.27
C ASN A 11 10.75 8.87 17.52
N LEU A 12 9.90 8.63 16.51
CA LEU A 12 9.25 9.65 15.70
C LEU A 12 7.75 9.71 16.03
N PRO A 13 7.10 10.88 15.92
CA PRO A 13 5.64 10.95 15.95
C PRO A 13 5.03 10.06 14.86
N VAL A 14 3.96 9.34 15.20
CA VAL A 14 3.20 8.51 14.24
C VAL A 14 2.79 9.31 13.01
N SER A 15 2.40 10.59 13.20
CA SER A 15 2.04 11.50 12.11
C SER A 15 3.15 11.71 11.07
N ILE A 16 4.43 11.68 11.48
CA ILE A 16 5.55 11.80 10.53
C ILE A 16 5.70 10.52 9.71
N VAL A 17 5.49 9.36 10.31
CA VAL A 17 5.50 8.09 9.59
C VAL A 17 4.29 8.01 8.66
N ASP A 18 3.10 8.38 9.14
CA ASP A 18 1.86 8.43 8.37
C ASP A 18 1.91 9.40 7.18
N GLU A 19 2.49 10.59 7.35
CA GLU A 19 2.65 11.56 6.25
C GLU A 19 3.50 11.03 5.09
N ASN A 20 4.30 10.01 5.34
CA ASN A 20 5.10 9.31 4.34
C ASN A 20 4.42 8.02 3.83
N GLU A 21 3.18 7.75 4.26
CA GLU A 21 2.44 6.55 3.95
C GLU A 21 1.32 6.73 2.91
N GLU A 22 1.05 5.62 2.21
CA GLU A 22 0.11 5.55 1.08
C GLU A 22 -1.33 5.18 1.47
N THR A 23 -1.73 5.21 2.75
CA THR A 23 -2.98 4.60 3.17
C THR A 23 -4.23 5.44 2.92
N ALA A 24 -5.22 4.83 2.26
CA ALA A 24 -6.51 5.43 1.92
C ALA A 24 -7.39 5.82 3.13
N LYS A 25 -7.15 5.24 4.32
CA LYS A 25 -7.96 5.51 5.52
C LYS A 25 -7.77 6.92 6.05
N GLU A 26 -6.58 7.47 5.88
CA GLU A 26 -6.23 8.83 6.33
C GLU A 26 -6.62 9.91 5.33
N LEU A 27 -6.81 9.53 4.08
CA LEU A 27 -7.24 10.44 3.03
C LEU A 27 -8.58 11.14 3.36
N LYS A 28 -9.49 10.47 4.08
CA LYS A 28 -10.78 11.05 4.46
C LYS A 28 -10.63 12.12 5.56
N ASN A 29 -9.73 11.92 6.52
CA ASN A 29 -9.50 12.86 7.63
C ASN A 29 -8.47 13.95 7.29
N ASN A 30 -7.54 13.68 6.38
CA ASN A 30 -6.43 14.56 6.04
C ASN A 30 -6.60 15.31 4.71
N TYR A 31 -7.67 15.07 3.97
CA TYR A 31 -7.92 15.78 2.70
C TYR A 31 -7.89 17.31 2.86
N SER A 32 -8.32 17.83 4.02
CA SER A 32 -8.22 19.26 4.35
C SER A 32 -6.82 19.69 4.83
N ARG A 33 -5.94 18.75 5.19
CA ARG A 33 -4.59 19.01 5.72
C ARG A 33 -3.46 18.58 4.78
N MET A 34 -3.78 17.92 3.67
CA MET A 34 -2.79 17.49 2.68
C MET A 34 -2.25 18.68 1.87
N GLN A 35 -1.48 19.52 2.50
CA GLN A 35 -0.39 20.23 1.84
C GLN A 35 0.82 19.30 1.86
N PHE A 36 0.96 18.46 0.84
CA PHE A 36 2.25 17.84 0.57
C PHE A 36 3.25 18.96 0.31
N PRO A 37 4.36 19.01 1.00
CA PRO A 37 5.44 19.88 0.63
C PRO A 37 6.12 19.33 -0.63
N LEU A 38 5.53 19.60 -1.79
CA LEU A 38 6.23 19.59 -3.05
C LEU A 38 7.34 20.64 -2.93
N GLY A 39 8.54 20.23 -2.52
CA GLY A 39 9.69 21.12 -2.57
C GLY A 39 10.52 21.28 -1.31
N ARG A 40 10.62 20.29 -0.43
CA ARG A 40 11.68 20.33 0.59
C ARG A 40 12.51 19.05 0.58
N GLN A 41 13.72 19.19 0.09
CA GLN A 41 14.85 18.26 0.04
C GLN A 41 15.33 17.74 1.42
N LYS A 42 14.48 17.75 2.44
CA LYS A 42 14.80 17.25 3.79
C LYS A 42 14.23 15.87 4.11
N SER A 43 13.59 15.21 3.15
CA SER A 43 12.83 13.99 3.43
C SER A 43 13.59 12.68 3.16
N THR A 44 14.60 12.67 2.30
CA THR A 44 15.23 11.42 1.85
C THR A 44 15.80 10.59 2.99
N GLU A 45 16.61 11.19 3.87
CA GLU A 45 17.20 10.44 4.99
C GLU A 45 16.16 9.93 6.02
N VAL A 46 15.10 10.70 6.26
CA VAL A 46 14.03 10.29 7.18
C VAL A 46 13.18 9.21 6.53
N GLN A 47 12.84 9.37 5.26
CA GLN A 47 12.08 8.38 4.49
C GLN A 47 12.85 7.05 4.39
N ASP A 48 14.14 7.10 4.11
CA ASP A 48 15.00 5.91 4.04
C ASP A 48 15.06 5.19 5.40
N LYS A 49 15.17 5.93 6.51
CA LYS A 49 15.11 5.35 7.85
C LYS A 49 13.76 4.71 8.16
N ILE A 50 12.66 5.34 7.74
CA ILE A 50 11.31 4.79 7.88
C ILE A 50 11.19 3.51 7.06
N PHE A 51 11.61 3.52 5.80
CA PHE A 51 11.60 2.35 4.93
C PHE A 51 12.39 1.18 5.52
N GLU A 52 13.62 1.42 5.99
CA GLU A 52 14.45 0.38 6.63
C GLU A 52 13.83 -0.16 7.91
N ALA A 53 13.19 0.69 8.71
CA ALA A 53 12.46 0.24 9.90
C ALA A 53 11.28 -0.66 9.53
N GLN A 54 10.48 -0.27 8.54
CA GLN A 54 9.34 -1.04 8.03
C GLN A 54 9.80 -2.37 7.42
N LYS A 55 10.87 -2.37 6.63
CA LYS A 55 11.47 -3.56 6.04
C LYS A 55 11.86 -4.59 7.10
N ASN A 56 12.53 -4.13 8.17
CA ASN A 56 12.91 -5.01 9.27
C ASN A 56 11.70 -5.58 10.02
N ILE A 57 10.63 -4.79 10.19
CA ILE A 57 9.37 -5.24 10.81
C ILE A 57 8.67 -6.27 9.93
N ILE A 58 8.56 -6.01 8.63
CA ILE A 58 7.94 -6.91 7.65
C ILE A 58 8.66 -8.27 7.62
N ASN A 59 9.98 -8.27 7.50
CA ASN A 59 10.77 -9.51 7.54
C ASN A 59 10.55 -10.28 8.84
N PHE A 60 10.63 -9.61 9.98
CA PHE A 60 10.41 -10.24 11.29
C PHE A 60 9.02 -10.86 11.42
N MET A 61 7.96 -10.17 10.95
CA MET A 61 6.60 -10.69 10.99
C MET A 61 6.45 -11.90 10.07
N ALA A 62 6.98 -11.83 8.85
CA ALA A 62 6.88 -12.90 7.87
C ALA A 62 7.65 -14.17 8.27
N GLU A 63 8.79 -14.02 8.97
CA GLU A 63 9.55 -15.15 9.53
C GLU A 63 8.85 -15.80 10.72
N LYS A 64 8.11 -15.03 11.50
CA LYS A 64 7.52 -15.49 12.76
C LYS A 64 6.17 -16.18 12.60
N GLU A 65 5.33 -15.68 11.71
CA GLU A 65 3.95 -16.15 11.59
C GLU A 65 3.35 -15.88 10.21
N SER A 66 2.25 -16.58 9.89
CA SER A 66 1.46 -16.26 8.69
C SER A 66 0.82 -14.88 8.82
N CYS A 67 1.10 -14.01 7.86
CA CYS A 67 0.61 -12.64 7.90
C CYS A 67 0.20 -12.14 6.50
N ILE A 68 -0.62 -11.09 6.49
CA ILE A 68 -0.98 -10.36 5.28
C ILE A 68 -0.34 -8.98 5.37
N ILE A 69 0.57 -8.69 4.43
CA ILE A 69 1.23 -7.39 4.30
C ILE A 69 0.54 -6.59 3.19
N VAL A 70 0.13 -5.37 3.50
CA VAL A 70 -0.55 -4.48 2.55
C VAL A 70 0.36 -3.28 2.23
N GLY A 71 0.79 -3.20 0.97
CA GLY A 71 1.65 -2.12 0.50
C GLY A 71 3.11 -2.21 0.99
N ARG A 72 3.75 -1.07 1.21
CA ARG A 72 5.11 -0.92 1.77
C ARG A 72 6.20 -1.63 0.98
N CYS A 73 6.02 -1.81 -0.33
CA CYS A 73 6.91 -2.64 -1.14
C CYS A 73 7.10 -4.06 -0.57
N GLY A 74 6.06 -4.62 0.07
CA GLY A 74 6.13 -5.95 0.65
C GLY A 74 6.49 -7.04 -0.36
N ASP A 75 6.06 -6.90 -1.59
CA ASP A 75 6.41 -7.73 -2.73
C ASP A 75 7.91 -7.71 -3.06
N PHE A 76 8.56 -6.56 -2.93
CA PHE A 76 10.01 -6.42 -3.08
C PHE A 76 10.76 -6.93 -1.84
N ILE A 77 10.31 -6.53 -0.66
CA ILE A 77 10.97 -6.91 0.60
C ILE A 77 10.99 -8.42 0.80
N LEU A 78 9.92 -9.11 0.41
CA LEU A 78 9.74 -10.56 0.59
C LEU A 78 9.98 -11.35 -0.71
N SER A 79 10.57 -10.74 -1.74
CA SER A 79 10.76 -11.37 -3.07
C SER A 79 11.54 -12.69 -3.03
N GLU A 80 12.53 -12.79 -2.12
CA GLU A 80 13.36 -13.97 -1.96
C GLU A 80 12.86 -14.94 -0.87
N MET A 81 11.74 -14.61 -0.20
CA MET A 81 11.20 -15.44 0.86
C MET A 81 10.30 -16.54 0.27
N GLU A 82 10.63 -17.80 0.60
CA GLU A 82 9.75 -18.93 0.27
C GLU A 82 8.40 -18.81 0.96
N ASN A 83 7.38 -19.44 0.39
CA ASN A 83 6.02 -19.45 0.94
C ASN A 83 5.34 -18.05 1.00
N THR A 84 5.71 -17.17 0.12
CA THR A 84 5.02 -15.89 -0.11
C THR A 84 4.12 -15.95 -1.35
N MET A 85 3.20 -15.00 -1.44
CA MET A 85 2.36 -14.78 -2.61
C MET A 85 2.14 -13.29 -2.84
N HIS A 86 2.58 -12.79 -3.97
CA HIS A 86 2.51 -11.38 -4.33
C HIS A 86 1.28 -11.12 -5.19
N ILE A 87 0.31 -10.39 -4.62
CA ILE A 87 -0.98 -10.13 -5.25
C ILE A 87 -1.14 -8.64 -5.50
N TYR A 88 -1.49 -8.27 -6.72
CA TYR A 88 -1.87 -6.91 -7.08
C TYR A 88 -3.38 -6.83 -7.29
N ILE A 89 -4.07 -6.07 -6.46
CA ILE A 89 -5.51 -5.84 -6.54
C ILE A 89 -5.74 -4.46 -7.16
N TYR A 90 -6.50 -4.42 -8.24
CA TYR A 90 -6.84 -3.18 -8.92
C TYR A 90 -8.32 -3.07 -9.24
N ALA A 91 -8.77 -1.89 -9.60
CA ALA A 91 -10.08 -1.65 -10.18
C ALA A 91 -9.97 -0.60 -11.31
N PRO A 92 -10.83 -0.68 -12.33
CA PRO A 92 -10.91 0.32 -13.40
C PRO A 92 -11.13 1.73 -12.85
N TYR A 93 -10.59 2.72 -13.54
CA TYR A 93 -10.64 4.13 -13.10
C TYR A 93 -12.04 4.62 -12.76
N ASN A 94 -13.04 4.30 -13.60
CA ASN A 94 -14.42 4.68 -13.38
C ASN A 94 -15.02 4.08 -12.10
N ILE A 95 -14.69 2.83 -11.78
CA ILE A 95 -15.13 2.17 -10.54
C ILE A 95 -14.47 2.82 -9.32
N ARG A 96 -13.19 3.13 -9.43
CA ARG A 96 -12.45 3.84 -8.35
C ARG A 96 -13.00 5.25 -8.14
N LEU A 97 -13.36 5.95 -9.21
CA LEU A 97 -13.98 7.27 -9.11
C LEU A 97 -15.38 7.18 -8.48
N GLN A 98 -16.16 6.20 -8.87
CA GLN A 98 -17.47 5.93 -8.26
C GLN A 98 -17.33 5.67 -6.76
N HIS A 99 -16.39 4.83 -6.33
CA HIS A 99 -16.10 4.61 -4.91
C HIS A 99 -15.74 5.92 -4.18
N CYS A 100 -14.94 6.79 -4.80
CA CYS A 100 -14.62 8.11 -4.22
C CYS A 100 -15.86 8.97 -4.00
N THR A 101 -16.83 8.94 -4.93
CA THR A 101 -18.06 9.74 -4.81
C THR A 101 -19.08 9.11 -3.86
N ASP A 102 -19.34 7.82 -3.98
CA ASP A 102 -20.43 7.15 -3.32
C ASP A 102 -20.10 6.76 -1.88
N GLU A 103 -18.87 6.27 -1.65
CA GLU A 103 -18.45 5.77 -0.33
C GLU A 103 -17.68 6.83 0.47
N LEU A 104 -16.82 7.62 -0.19
CA LEU A 104 -16.04 8.64 0.50
C LEU A 104 -16.74 10.01 0.53
N GLY A 105 -17.81 10.19 -0.24
CA GLY A 105 -18.61 11.43 -0.30
C GLY A 105 -17.85 12.61 -0.93
N LEU A 106 -16.87 12.34 -1.80
CA LEU A 106 -16.11 13.36 -2.50
C LEU A 106 -16.88 13.85 -3.73
N SER A 107 -16.66 15.09 -4.12
CA SER A 107 -17.08 15.55 -5.46
C SER A 107 -16.27 14.83 -6.54
N VAL A 108 -16.79 14.77 -7.76
CA VAL A 108 -16.11 14.14 -8.90
C VAL A 108 -14.71 14.70 -9.12
N ASP A 109 -14.54 16.03 -8.99
CA ASP A 109 -13.25 16.66 -9.19
C ASP A 109 -12.26 16.40 -8.06
N GLU A 110 -12.75 16.27 -6.84
CA GLU A 110 -11.93 15.83 -5.70
C GLU A 110 -11.50 14.38 -5.85
N GLY A 111 -12.42 13.49 -6.24
CA GLY A 111 -12.12 12.10 -6.51
C GLY A 111 -11.05 11.92 -7.59
N LYS A 112 -11.15 12.66 -8.70
CA LYS A 112 -10.12 12.64 -9.77
C LYS A 112 -8.76 13.08 -9.26
N ARG A 113 -8.69 14.18 -8.50
CA ARG A 113 -7.44 14.68 -7.94
C ARG A 113 -6.84 13.69 -6.94
N MET A 114 -7.69 13.09 -6.11
CA MET A 114 -7.27 12.09 -5.13
C MET A 114 -6.67 10.87 -5.81
N ILE A 115 -7.39 10.26 -6.78
CA ILE A 115 -6.90 9.07 -7.49
C ILE A 115 -5.54 9.36 -8.12
N LYS A 116 -5.41 10.46 -8.86
CA LYS A 116 -4.16 10.83 -9.51
C LYS A 116 -3.02 10.96 -8.50
N LYS A 117 -3.25 11.69 -7.41
CA LYS A 117 -2.23 11.94 -6.38
C LYS A 117 -1.78 10.66 -5.68
N VAL A 118 -2.73 9.78 -5.34
CA VAL A 118 -2.43 8.50 -4.68
C VAL A 118 -1.66 7.58 -5.61
N ASP A 119 -2.06 7.48 -6.88
CA ASP A 119 -1.37 6.64 -7.85
C ASP A 119 0.06 7.12 -8.10
N GLU A 120 0.25 8.44 -8.28
CA GLU A 120 1.58 9.04 -8.46
C GLU A 120 2.49 8.82 -7.23
N ALA A 121 1.94 8.96 -6.02
CA ALA A 121 2.70 8.76 -4.79
C ALA A 121 3.12 7.28 -4.62
N ARG A 122 2.21 6.34 -4.89
CA ARG A 122 2.50 4.90 -4.83
C ARG A 122 3.54 4.47 -5.86
N GLU A 123 3.38 4.95 -7.11
CA GLU A 123 4.34 4.66 -8.16
C GLU A 123 5.73 5.20 -7.81
N ALA A 124 5.82 6.46 -7.35
CA ALA A 124 7.09 7.07 -6.97
C ALA A 124 7.77 6.34 -5.82
N TYR A 125 7.01 5.98 -4.77
CA TYR A 125 7.53 5.23 -3.62
C TYR A 125 8.05 3.85 -4.03
N HIS A 126 7.28 3.13 -4.83
CA HIS A 126 7.66 1.79 -5.29
C HIS A 126 8.88 1.82 -6.22
N LEU A 127 8.94 2.77 -7.15
CA LEU A 127 10.11 2.96 -8.00
C LEU A 127 11.36 3.32 -7.20
N GLN A 128 11.23 4.15 -6.16
CA GLN A 128 12.35 4.55 -5.32
C GLN A 128 12.98 3.38 -4.56
N TYR A 129 12.16 2.51 -3.96
CA TYR A 129 12.65 1.46 -3.06
C TYR A 129 12.74 0.08 -3.70
N ALA A 130 11.87 -0.25 -4.64
CA ALA A 130 11.83 -1.53 -5.32
C ALA A 130 12.45 -1.52 -6.72
N GLY A 131 12.53 -0.34 -7.37
CA GLY A 131 13.09 -0.21 -8.71
C GLY A 131 12.14 -0.60 -9.84
N PHE A 132 10.90 -0.99 -9.54
CA PHE A 132 9.87 -1.34 -10.53
C PHE A 132 8.51 -0.75 -10.12
N LYS A 133 7.54 -0.73 -11.04
CA LYS A 133 6.20 -0.20 -10.76
C LYS A 133 5.37 -1.18 -9.92
N PRO A 134 4.42 -0.69 -9.09
CA PRO A 134 3.58 -1.57 -8.27
C PRO A 134 2.72 -2.55 -9.09
N ASP A 135 2.41 -2.23 -10.33
CA ASP A 135 1.65 -3.04 -11.28
C ASP A 135 2.51 -3.84 -12.27
N ASP A 136 3.81 -3.93 -12.05
CA ASP A 136 4.68 -4.76 -12.89
C ASP A 136 4.39 -6.25 -12.65
N TYR A 137 3.79 -6.89 -13.65
CA TYR A 137 3.36 -8.30 -13.60
C TYR A 137 4.53 -9.28 -13.43
N ASN A 138 5.76 -8.90 -13.76
CA ASN A 138 6.93 -9.78 -13.59
C ASN A 138 7.23 -10.03 -12.10
N HIS A 139 6.71 -9.20 -11.22
CA HIS A 139 6.88 -9.28 -9.77
C HIS A 139 5.59 -9.67 -9.02
N LYS A 140 4.61 -10.24 -9.73
CA LYS A 140 3.32 -10.63 -9.16
C LYS A 140 2.95 -12.07 -9.51
N ASP A 141 2.47 -12.82 -8.52
CA ASP A 141 1.88 -14.14 -8.73
C ASP A 141 0.45 -14.04 -9.28
N LEU A 142 -0.27 -12.98 -8.91
CA LEU A 142 -1.64 -12.73 -9.32
C LEU A 142 -1.93 -11.23 -9.43
N MET A 143 -2.64 -10.86 -10.50
CA MET A 143 -3.25 -9.54 -10.65
C MET A 143 -4.76 -9.72 -10.80
N ILE A 144 -5.55 -9.08 -9.94
CA ILE A 144 -7.00 -9.26 -9.92
C ILE A 144 -7.77 -7.95 -9.96
N ASN A 145 -8.76 -7.88 -10.85
CA ASN A 145 -9.71 -6.78 -10.88
C ASN A 145 -10.83 -7.01 -9.86
N SER A 146 -10.81 -6.28 -8.77
CA SER A 146 -11.79 -6.43 -7.69
C SER A 146 -13.22 -6.02 -8.08
N SER A 147 -13.41 -5.31 -9.19
CA SER A 147 -14.77 -4.96 -9.66
C SER A 147 -15.54 -6.14 -10.27
N LEU A 148 -14.86 -7.25 -10.56
CA LEU A 148 -15.53 -8.44 -11.12
C LEU A 148 -16.43 -9.15 -10.11
N LEU A 149 -15.98 -9.21 -8.84
CA LEU A 149 -16.67 -9.94 -7.77
C LEU A 149 -17.06 -9.01 -6.60
N GLY A 150 -16.74 -7.74 -6.69
CA GLY A 150 -16.81 -6.83 -5.55
C GLY A 150 -15.71 -7.12 -4.53
N VAL A 151 -15.73 -6.37 -3.43
CA VAL A 151 -14.71 -6.50 -2.37
C VAL A 151 -14.80 -7.86 -1.69
N ASP A 152 -15.99 -8.23 -1.22
CA ASP A 152 -16.21 -9.48 -0.48
C ASP A 152 -15.95 -10.72 -1.33
N GLY A 153 -16.49 -10.77 -2.54
CA GLY A 153 -16.26 -11.90 -3.45
C GLY A 153 -14.79 -12.01 -3.88
N THR A 154 -14.07 -10.90 -4.02
CA THR A 154 -12.63 -10.92 -4.29
C THR A 154 -11.87 -11.49 -3.07
N ALA A 155 -12.24 -11.10 -1.86
CA ALA A 155 -11.63 -11.61 -0.63
C ALA A 155 -11.85 -13.12 -0.47
N GLU A 156 -13.07 -13.62 -0.71
CA GLU A 156 -13.40 -15.06 -0.66
C GLU A 156 -12.61 -15.85 -1.71
N TYR A 157 -12.52 -15.33 -2.93
CA TYR A 157 -11.72 -15.94 -3.99
C TYR A 157 -10.24 -16.05 -3.61
N LEU A 158 -9.65 -14.94 -3.13
CA LEU A 158 -8.27 -14.91 -2.68
C LEU A 158 -8.02 -15.86 -1.51
N ALA A 159 -8.93 -15.90 -0.53
CA ALA A 159 -8.83 -16.83 0.59
C ALA A 159 -8.83 -18.29 0.13
N THR A 160 -9.67 -18.64 -0.84
CA THR A 160 -9.72 -19.99 -1.43
C THR A 160 -8.43 -20.34 -2.17
N LEU A 161 -7.90 -19.39 -2.95
CA LEU A 161 -6.64 -19.55 -3.68
C LEU A 161 -5.45 -19.75 -2.73
N ILE A 162 -5.37 -18.93 -1.67
CA ILE A 162 -4.32 -18.99 -0.65
C ILE A 162 -4.35 -20.34 0.07
N LYS A 163 -5.53 -20.78 0.51
CA LYS A 163 -5.69 -22.11 1.14
C LYS A 163 -5.21 -23.23 0.24
N LYS A 164 -5.53 -23.16 -1.05
CA LYS A 164 -5.08 -24.16 -2.02
C LYS A 164 -3.58 -24.11 -2.29
N LYS A 165 -2.98 -22.90 -2.40
CA LYS A 165 -1.54 -22.74 -2.63
C LYS A 165 -0.71 -23.27 -1.47
N PHE A 166 -1.13 -22.99 -0.24
CA PHE A 166 -0.36 -23.32 0.97
C PHE A 166 -0.85 -24.58 1.69
N CYS A 167 -1.81 -25.32 1.10
CA CYS A 167 -2.38 -26.56 1.67
C CYS A 167 -2.98 -26.38 3.09
N LEU A 168 -3.68 -25.28 3.33
CA LEU A 168 -4.31 -24.91 4.59
C LEU A 168 -5.76 -25.44 4.70
#